data_29ca9c5817eef454eea0baa759ba17fb
#
_entry.id   29ca9c5817eef454eea0baa759ba17fb
#
_cell.length_a   1.000
_cell.length_b   1.000
_cell.length_c   1.000
_cell.angle_alpha   90.00
_cell.angle_beta   90.00
_cell.angle_gamma   90.00
#
_symmetry.space_group_name_H-M   'P 1'
#
loop_
_entity.id
_entity.type
_entity.pdbx_description
1 polymer ?
#
loop_
_entity_poly.entity_id
_entity_poly.type
_entity_poly.pdbx_seq_one_letter_code
_entity_poly.pdbx_strand_id
1 'polypeptide(L)'
;MRGAGLRGIIWYVICTLFLLVGCSSVAQESAKEPPSFSERTQVVESPDLTFSRVDKLMEDMTLEEKIGQLLIVGMEGKTYGDELDHLIRQYHVGGIILLGKNISYPAGMLKLLNESKKANAAYKIPLFISVDEEGGRVSRLPSSMKKLPAAEFFGRTGDETLAYETGTYLADLLHAFGYNMNYAPVLDVHSNPKNPVIGDRSFSSDPDEVADLGMAVMKGMTDNGIISVVKHFPGHGDTHVDSHLSLPVIEKTIEELRETELIPFKRAIEENADVIMVAHIMFPELDHVFPSSLSTKIITDLLREEMHFEGVVITDDMTMGAIVNDYTVPEAAVQSFIAGSDLLLIAGDYENQVDTFNALMEAVQAGTITEERIDESVKRILRLKDRYMLNDDLIEEIDVTKIENKFNELLK
;
A
#
# COMPACT_ATOMS: atom_id res chain seq x y z
N MET A 1 -20.20 51.76 81.37
CA MET A 1 -21.31 52.71 81.19
C MET A 1 -22.13 52.22 80.07
N ARG A 2 -23.28 51.67 80.36
CA ARG A 2 -24.64 52.05 79.90
C ARG A 2 -24.77 52.07 78.39
N GLY A 3 -25.68 51.41 77.75
CA GLY A 3 -26.94 50.74 78.15
C GLY A 3 -27.65 50.40 76.82
N ALA A 4 -28.29 49.33 76.95
CA ALA A 4 -29.75 49.16 76.65
C ALA A 4 -30.23 49.67 75.33
N GLY A 5 -31.00 48.98 74.59
CA GLY A 5 -32.02 47.96 74.76
C GLY A 5 -33.03 48.08 73.63
N LEU A 6 -33.69 47.17 73.45
CA LEU A 6 -35.14 46.78 73.35
C LEU A 6 -35.63 46.45 71.93
N ARG A 7 -35.90 45.21 71.76
CA ARG A 7 -37.23 44.54 71.60
C ARG A 7 -38.18 45.11 70.52
N GLY A 8 -38.69 44.18 69.69
CA GLY A 8 -39.96 44.19 69.01
C GLY A 8 -39.98 43.32 67.79
N ILE A 9 -40.22 42.07 67.84
CA ILE A 9 -41.52 41.30 67.78
C ILE A 9 -42.18 41.42 66.40
N ILE A 10 -42.13 40.28 65.69
CA ILE A 10 -43.11 39.53 64.88
C ILE A 10 -43.82 40.29 63.76
N TRP A 11 -43.79 39.74 62.54
CA TRP A 11 -44.90 39.01 61.90
C TRP A 11 -44.44 38.23 60.65
N TYR A 12 -44.91 36.96 60.55
CA TYR A 12 -44.82 36.04 59.45
C TYR A 12 -45.48 36.54 58.21
N VAL A 13 -44.85 36.43 57.03
CA VAL A 13 -45.51 36.16 55.77
C VAL A 13 -44.68 35.11 55.03
N ILE A 14 -45.29 33.93 54.89
CA ILE A 14 -44.83 32.86 54.05
C ILE A 14 -45.04 33.26 52.60
N CYS A 15 -43.99 33.47 51.84
CA CYS A 15 -44.05 33.44 50.40
C CYS A 15 -43.12 32.29 49.93
N THR A 16 -43.75 31.17 49.62
CA THR A 16 -43.13 30.04 48.90
C THR A 16 -42.71 30.51 47.48
N LEU A 17 -41.42 30.81 47.30
CA LEU A 17 -40.86 30.98 45.99
C LEU A 17 -40.19 29.67 45.62
N PHE A 18 -40.78 28.93 44.67
CA PHE A 18 -40.12 27.80 44.00
C PHE A 18 -38.96 28.34 43.18
N LEU A 19 -37.76 28.19 43.66
CA LEU A 19 -36.53 28.29 42.85
C LEU A 19 -36.34 26.97 42.10
N LEU A 20 -36.74 26.98 40.84
CA LEU A 20 -36.30 25.97 39.87
C LEU A 20 -34.80 26.16 39.64
N VAL A 21 -34.01 25.36 40.31
CA VAL A 21 -32.59 25.17 39.98
C VAL A 21 -32.59 24.27 38.72
N GLY A 22 -32.51 24.90 37.55
CA GLY A 22 -32.21 24.24 36.32
C GLY A 22 -30.77 23.78 36.37
N CYS A 23 -30.52 22.48 36.65
CA CYS A 23 -29.28 21.84 36.30
C CYS A 23 -29.21 21.74 34.76
N SER A 24 -28.55 22.70 34.12
CA SER A 24 -28.07 22.52 32.79
C SER A 24 -26.88 21.50 32.88
N SER A 25 -27.21 20.21 32.70
CA SER A 25 -26.22 19.23 32.33
C SER A 25 -25.68 19.65 30.95
N VAL A 26 -24.50 20.26 30.95
CA VAL A 26 -23.66 20.32 29.75
C VAL A 26 -23.36 18.87 29.43
N ALA A 27 -24.10 18.32 28.48
CA ALA A 27 -23.73 17.06 27.87
C ALA A 27 -22.36 17.32 27.21
N GLN A 28 -21.33 16.77 27.81
CA GLN A 28 -20.04 16.61 27.20
C GLN A 28 -20.30 15.68 26.02
N GLU A 29 -20.44 16.25 24.83
CA GLU A 29 -20.45 15.52 23.58
C GLU A 29 -19.07 14.84 23.52
N SER A 30 -19.02 13.58 23.93
CA SER A 30 -17.84 12.74 23.70
C SER A 30 -17.64 12.75 22.19
N ALA A 31 -16.53 13.29 21.73
CA ALA A 31 -16.12 13.16 20.36
C ALA A 31 -16.19 11.66 20.04
N LYS A 32 -17.15 11.27 19.20
CA LYS A 32 -17.20 9.91 18.67
C LYS A 32 -15.88 9.70 17.94
N GLU A 33 -15.15 8.66 18.33
CA GLU A 33 -14.06 8.17 17.51
C GLU A 33 -14.56 8.01 16.08
N PRO A 34 -13.77 8.40 15.07
CA PRO A 34 -14.16 8.16 13.69
C PRO A 34 -14.40 6.65 13.52
N PRO A 35 -15.42 6.26 12.76
CA PRO A 35 -15.75 4.84 12.57
C PRO A 35 -14.54 4.09 12.01
N SER A 36 -14.32 2.85 12.47
CA SER A 36 -13.27 1.98 11.93
C SER A 36 -13.44 1.81 10.42
N PHE A 37 -12.36 1.47 9.71
CA PHE A 37 -12.43 1.24 8.26
C PHE A 37 -13.48 0.17 7.93
N SER A 38 -13.59 -0.90 8.73
CA SER A 38 -14.61 -1.95 8.55
C SER A 38 -16.06 -1.42 8.72
N GLU A 39 -16.27 -0.41 9.59
CA GLU A 39 -17.58 0.25 9.70
C GLU A 39 -17.86 1.19 8.54
N ARG A 40 -16.82 1.80 7.93
CA ARG A 40 -16.95 2.63 6.73
C ARG A 40 -17.21 1.80 5.48
N THR A 41 -16.58 0.63 5.37
CA THR A 41 -16.81 -0.32 4.25
C THR A 41 -18.18 -1.01 4.33
N GLN A 42 -18.84 -1.03 5.49
CA GLN A 42 -20.21 -1.51 5.60
C GLN A 42 -21.27 -0.55 5.07
N VAL A 43 -20.93 0.70 4.75
CA VAL A 43 -21.73 1.51 3.83
C VAL A 43 -21.44 1.02 2.42
N VAL A 44 -21.91 -0.18 2.10
CA VAL A 44 -21.89 -0.75 0.75
C VAL A 44 -22.71 0.19 -0.13
N GLU A 45 -22.06 1.16 -0.74
CA GLU A 45 -22.61 1.76 -1.96
C GLU A 45 -22.84 0.57 -2.91
N SER A 46 -24.05 0.49 -3.48
CA SER A 46 -24.35 -0.63 -4.37
C SER A 46 -23.26 -0.72 -5.45
N PRO A 47 -22.86 -1.92 -5.91
CA PRO A 47 -21.89 -2.08 -6.97
C PRO A 47 -22.14 -1.18 -8.19
N ASP A 48 -23.40 -0.89 -8.49
CA ASP A 48 -23.84 0.01 -9.55
C ASP A 48 -23.42 1.48 -9.36
N LEU A 49 -23.36 1.99 -8.11
CA LEU A 49 -22.96 3.39 -7.84
C LEU A 49 -21.43 3.57 -7.98
N THR A 50 -20.65 2.61 -7.51
CA THR A 50 -19.19 2.60 -7.67
C THR A 50 -18.79 2.50 -9.15
N PHE A 51 -19.46 1.64 -9.92
CA PHE A 51 -19.28 1.52 -11.37
C PHE A 51 -19.52 2.86 -12.08
N SER A 52 -20.63 3.53 -11.75
CA SER A 52 -20.99 4.82 -12.34
C SER A 52 -19.95 5.93 -12.04
N ARG A 53 -19.34 5.93 -10.84
CA ARG A 53 -18.35 6.94 -10.45
C ARG A 53 -17.02 6.78 -11.19
N VAL A 54 -16.49 5.57 -11.25
CA VAL A 54 -15.23 5.27 -11.96
C VAL A 54 -15.37 5.52 -13.46
N ASP A 55 -16.45 5.02 -14.08
CA ASP A 55 -16.70 5.21 -15.50
C ASP A 55 -16.78 6.71 -15.86
N LYS A 56 -17.46 7.51 -15.02
CA LYS A 56 -17.53 8.95 -15.21
C LYS A 56 -16.18 9.68 -15.05
N LEU A 57 -15.34 9.23 -14.11
CA LEU A 57 -13.99 9.78 -13.99
C LEU A 57 -13.17 9.49 -15.24
N MET A 58 -13.26 8.27 -15.78
CA MET A 58 -12.55 7.86 -16.99
C MET A 58 -12.98 8.64 -18.25
N GLU A 59 -14.27 8.99 -18.36
CA GLU A 59 -14.78 9.79 -19.49
C GLU A 59 -14.15 11.21 -19.53
N ASP A 60 -13.80 11.77 -18.37
CA ASP A 60 -13.18 13.10 -18.25
C ASP A 60 -11.65 13.07 -18.42
N MET A 61 -10.99 11.90 -18.38
CA MET A 61 -9.54 11.79 -18.41
C MET A 61 -8.96 11.85 -19.84
N THR A 62 -7.88 12.61 -20.01
CA THR A 62 -7.06 12.56 -21.22
C THR A 62 -6.20 11.31 -21.25
N LEU A 63 -5.61 10.97 -22.41
CA LEU A 63 -4.68 9.84 -22.52
C LEU A 63 -3.45 10.03 -21.63
N GLU A 64 -2.93 11.25 -21.56
CA GLU A 64 -1.79 11.62 -20.70
C GLU A 64 -2.12 11.36 -19.22
N GLU A 65 -3.30 11.78 -18.75
CA GLU A 65 -3.75 11.52 -17.39
C GLU A 65 -3.92 10.03 -17.10
N LYS A 66 -4.44 9.26 -18.06
CA LYS A 66 -4.59 7.81 -17.95
C LYS A 66 -3.22 7.11 -17.84
N ILE A 67 -2.26 7.47 -18.67
CA ILE A 67 -0.90 6.93 -18.64
C ILE A 67 -0.19 7.31 -17.35
N GLY A 68 -0.35 8.54 -16.86
CA GLY A 68 0.18 8.95 -15.57
C GLY A 68 -0.28 8.05 -14.43
N GLN A 69 -1.57 7.65 -14.43
CA GLN A 69 -2.12 6.77 -13.39
C GLN A 69 -1.51 5.35 -13.37
N LEU A 70 -0.84 4.93 -14.44
CA LEU A 70 -0.13 3.64 -14.48
C LEU A 70 1.21 3.66 -13.74
N LEU A 71 1.72 4.83 -13.34
CA LEU A 71 3.06 5.00 -12.79
C LEU A 71 3.03 5.21 -11.28
N ILE A 72 3.85 4.44 -10.55
CA ILE A 72 4.27 4.74 -9.18
C ILE A 72 5.75 5.10 -9.24
N VAL A 73 6.08 6.32 -8.80
CA VAL A 73 7.41 6.89 -8.98
C VAL A 73 8.15 7.07 -7.66
N GLY A 74 9.47 6.86 -7.70
CA GLY A 74 10.35 7.24 -6.61
C GLY A 74 10.72 8.72 -6.64
N MET A 75 11.57 9.12 -5.70
CA MET A 75 12.10 10.47 -5.64
C MET A 75 13.53 10.49 -5.11
N GLU A 76 14.24 11.57 -5.41
CA GLU A 76 15.53 11.84 -4.80
C GLU A 76 15.39 12.70 -3.52
N GLY A 77 16.32 12.50 -2.59
CA GLY A 77 16.38 13.26 -1.35
C GLY A 77 15.32 12.90 -0.30
N LYS A 78 15.14 13.80 0.67
CA LYS A 78 14.30 13.60 1.86
C LYS A 78 13.23 14.68 2.03
N THR A 79 13.10 15.54 1.06
CA THR A 79 12.17 16.67 1.06
C THR A 79 11.49 16.77 -0.30
N TYR A 80 10.28 17.30 -0.30
CA TYR A 80 9.56 17.60 -1.53
C TYR A 80 10.39 18.56 -2.41
N GLY A 81 10.48 18.27 -3.69
CA GLY A 81 11.31 19.02 -4.66
C GLY A 81 10.64 19.17 -6.01
N ASP A 82 11.30 19.94 -6.90
CA ASP A 82 10.75 20.35 -8.19
C ASP A 82 10.46 19.15 -9.13
N GLU A 83 11.30 18.12 -9.13
CA GLU A 83 11.10 16.91 -9.95
C GLU A 83 9.83 16.17 -9.54
N LEU A 84 9.63 15.96 -8.24
CA LEU A 84 8.42 15.32 -7.75
C LEU A 84 7.18 16.19 -7.98
N ASP A 85 7.29 17.53 -7.80
CA ASP A 85 6.21 18.47 -8.12
C ASP A 85 5.79 18.36 -9.60
N HIS A 86 6.79 18.26 -10.49
CA HIS A 86 6.55 18.12 -11.93
C HIS A 86 5.87 16.79 -12.27
N LEU A 87 6.32 15.67 -11.70
CA LEU A 87 5.70 14.36 -11.90
C LEU A 87 4.24 14.33 -11.44
N ILE A 88 3.94 14.91 -10.29
CA ILE A 88 2.57 14.96 -9.77
C ILE A 88 1.69 15.88 -10.61
N ARG A 89 2.15 17.10 -10.92
CA ARG A 89 1.29 18.15 -11.52
C ARG A 89 1.19 18.07 -13.03
N GLN A 90 2.21 17.59 -13.71
CA GLN A 90 2.25 17.58 -15.18
C GLN A 90 2.05 16.19 -15.76
N TYR A 91 2.59 15.15 -15.09
CA TYR A 91 2.45 13.78 -15.55
C TYR A 91 1.31 13.03 -14.84
N HIS A 92 0.67 13.63 -13.82
CA HIS A 92 -0.48 13.05 -13.09
C HIS A 92 -0.21 11.61 -12.64
N VAL A 93 1.00 11.34 -12.12
CA VAL A 93 1.40 10.00 -11.70
C VAL A 93 0.42 9.39 -10.71
N GLY A 94 0.19 8.09 -10.83
CA GLY A 94 -0.77 7.35 -10.01
C GLY A 94 -0.39 7.26 -8.54
N GLY A 95 0.91 7.34 -8.23
CA GLY A 95 1.40 7.31 -6.85
C GLY A 95 2.89 7.57 -6.71
N ILE A 96 3.33 7.57 -5.45
CA ILE A 96 4.74 7.71 -5.08
C ILE A 96 5.16 6.59 -4.13
N ILE A 97 6.46 6.23 -4.16
CA ILE A 97 7.09 5.32 -3.21
C ILE A 97 8.20 6.03 -2.45
N LEU A 98 8.30 5.81 -1.13
CA LEU A 98 9.47 6.18 -0.35
C LEU A 98 10.38 4.98 -0.10
N LEU A 99 11.64 5.13 -0.49
CA LEU A 99 12.71 4.17 -0.26
C LEU A 99 13.55 4.56 0.97
N GLY A 100 14.46 3.67 1.40
CA GLY A 100 15.35 3.93 2.53
C GLY A 100 16.13 5.25 2.44
N LYS A 101 16.53 5.68 1.22
CA LYS A 101 17.21 6.96 0.96
C LYS A 101 16.38 8.19 1.30
N ASN A 102 15.05 8.06 1.30
CA ASN A 102 14.11 9.16 1.55
C ASN A 102 13.75 9.33 3.04
N ILE A 103 14.13 8.35 3.88
CA ILE A 103 13.72 8.33 5.28
C ILE A 103 14.48 9.39 6.09
N SER A 104 13.70 10.15 6.86
CA SER A 104 14.20 11.16 7.77
C SER A 104 13.62 10.95 9.19
N TYR A 105 13.42 12.00 9.95
CA TYR A 105 12.69 11.95 11.22
C TYR A 105 11.16 12.01 10.98
N PRO A 106 10.31 11.57 11.92
CA PRO A 106 8.87 11.43 11.71
C PRO A 106 8.18 12.66 11.11
N ALA A 107 8.39 13.83 11.71
CA ALA A 107 7.77 15.07 11.20
C ALA A 107 8.31 15.50 9.82
N GLY A 108 9.55 15.12 9.46
CA GLY A 108 10.11 15.38 8.13
C GLY A 108 9.45 14.52 7.06
N MET A 109 9.20 13.26 7.36
CA MET A 109 8.46 12.35 6.48
C MET A 109 7.01 12.80 6.31
N LEU A 110 6.32 13.12 7.41
CA LEU A 110 4.95 13.64 7.34
C LEU A 110 4.86 14.91 6.49
N LYS A 111 5.82 15.83 6.66
CA LYS A 111 5.89 17.05 5.85
C LYS A 111 6.01 16.73 4.36
N LEU A 112 6.93 15.84 3.99
CA LEU A 112 7.13 15.40 2.61
C LEU A 112 5.82 14.83 2.01
N LEU A 113 5.16 13.91 2.71
CA LEU A 113 3.93 13.28 2.23
C LEU A 113 2.77 14.27 2.13
N ASN A 114 2.64 15.18 3.10
CA ASN A 114 1.63 16.24 3.05
C ASN A 114 1.88 17.22 1.89
N GLU A 115 3.13 17.55 1.58
CA GLU A 115 3.47 18.40 0.43
C GLU A 115 3.14 17.72 -0.90
N SER A 116 3.38 16.41 -1.01
CA SER A 116 2.99 15.61 -2.18
C SER A 116 1.45 15.61 -2.37
N LYS A 117 0.69 15.36 -1.30
CA LYS A 117 -0.79 15.43 -1.33
C LYS A 117 -1.30 16.83 -1.71
N LYS A 118 -0.69 17.89 -1.18
CA LYS A 118 -1.02 19.28 -1.56
C LYS A 118 -0.76 19.55 -3.02
N ALA A 119 0.33 19.02 -3.58
CA ALA A 119 0.63 19.15 -5.00
C ALA A 119 -0.46 18.53 -5.88
N ASN A 120 -1.02 17.40 -5.44
CA ASN A 120 -2.09 16.68 -6.13
C ASN A 120 -3.49 17.28 -5.90
N ALA A 121 -3.67 18.20 -4.97
CA ALA A 121 -5.00 18.67 -4.53
C ALA A 121 -5.88 19.29 -5.63
N ALA A 122 -5.28 19.72 -6.75
CA ALA A 122 -6.03 20.23 -7.91
C ALA A 122 -6.55 19.08 -8.80
N TYR A 123 -6.03 17.88 -8.66
CA TYR A 123 -6.41 16.70 -9.41
C TYR A 123 -7.44 15.88 -8.63
N LYS A 124 -8.41 15.31 -9.33
CA LYS A 124 -9.54 14.62 -8.67
C LYS A 124 -9.21 13.21 -8.18
N ILE A 125 -8.09 12.65 -8.62
CA ILE A 125 -7.69 11.27 -8.35
C ILE A 125 -6.58 11.31 -7.31
N PRO A 126 -6.77 10.73 -6.10
CA PRO A 126 -5.76 10.75 -5.04
C PRO A 126 -4.55 9.89 -5.39
N LEU A 127 -3.41 10.21 -4.77
CA LEU A 127 -2.17 9.44 -4.95
C LEU A 127 -2.18 8.12 -4.18
N PHE A 128 -1.61 7.07 -4.76
CA PHE A 128 -1.03 6.01 -3.95
C PHE A 128 0.20 6.57 -3.23
N ILE A 129 0.25 6.43 -1.93
CA ILE A 129 1.41 6.77 -1.10
C ILE A 129 1.93 5.46 -0.51
N SER A 130 3.02 4.95 -1.07
CA SER A 130 3.45 3.58 -0.86
C SER A 130 4.83 3.45 -0.21
N VAL A 131 5.07 2.28 0.38
CA VAL A 131 6.30 1.98 1.08
C VAL A 131 6.52 0.47 1.20
N ASP A 132 7.78 0.02 1.41
CA ASP A 132 8.13 -1.32 1.86
C ASP A 132 8.30 -1.34 3.39
N GLU A 133 7.28 -1.60 4.12
CA GLU A 133 7.39 -1.81 5.57
C GLU A 133 7.00 -3.25 5.89
N GLU A 134 7.98 -4.16 5.78
CA GLU A 134 7.83 -5.60 6.05
C GLU A 134 8.16 -5.95 7.51
N GLY A 135 8.90 -5.08 8.18
CA GLY A 135 9.61 -5.38 9.41
C GLY A 135 11.03 -5.92 9.17
N GLY A 136 11.73 -6.31 10.23
CA GLY A 136 13.10 -6.84 10.15
C GLY A 136 14.06 -5.89 9.43
N ARG A 137 14.75 -6.42 8.44
CA ARG A 137 15.73 -5.67 7.63
C ARG A 137 15.09 -4.78 6.56
N VAL A 138 13.83 -5.04 6.19
CA VAL A 138 13.09 -4.24 5.22
C VAL A 138 12.08 -3.37 5.96
N SER A 139 12.56 -2.27 6.47
CA SER A 139 11.75 -1.27 7.18
C SER A 139 12.18 0.13 6.76
N ARG A 140 11.21 0.98 6.52
CA ARG A 140 11.36 2.37 6.13
C ARG A 140 10.92 3.33 7.25
N LEU A 141 11.03 2.86 8.50
CA LEU A 141 10.80 3.71 9.67
C LEU A 141 12.01 4.57 10.00
N PRO A 142 11.81 5.77 10.54
CA PRO A 142 12.87 6.55 11.17
C PRO A 142 13.64 5.72 12.19
N SER A 143 14.95 5.90 12.27
CA SER A 143 15.81 5.16 13.20
C SER A 143 15.48 5.36 14.69
N SER A 144 14.70 6.40 15.03
CA SER A 144 14.18 6.67 16.36
C SER A 144 12.97 5.82 16.74
N MET A 145 12.37 5.11 15.81
CA MET A 145 11.17 4.29 16.03
C MET A 145 11.53 2.80 16.12
N LYS A 146 10.72 2.06 16.86
CA LYS A 146 10.84 0.61 16.96
C LYS A 146 10.40 -0.04 15.66
N LYS A 147 11.10 -1.11 15.28
CA LYS A 147 10.83 -1.89 14.09
C LYS A 147 10.24 -3.25 14.47
N LEU A 148 9.27 -3.71 13.69
CA LEU A 148 8.76 -5.08 13.82
C LEU A 148 9.88 -6.11 13.61
N PRO A 149 9.79 -7.29 14.24
CA PRO A 149 10.62 -8.44 13.87
C PRO A 149 10.45 -8.79 12.39
N ALA A 150 11.38 -9.58 11.85
CA ALA A 150 11.26 -10.16 10.52
C ALA A 150 10.11 -11.20 10.46
N ALA A 151 9.58 -11.48 9.27
CA ALA A 151 8.48 -12.43 9.06
C ALA A 151 8.79 -13.82 9.64
N GLU A 152 10.04 -14.29 9.57
CA GLU A 152 10.48 -15.55 10.17
C GLU A 152 10.19 -15.65 11.69
N PHE A 153 10.18 -14.52 12.42
CA PHE A 153 9.79 -14.51 13.83
C PHE A 153 8.34 -14.96 14.00
N PHE A 154 7.43 -14.43 13.19
CA PHE A 154 6.02 -14.79 13.21
C PHE A 154 5.83 -16.24 12.71
N GLY A 155 6.58 -16.66 11.70
CA GLY A 155 6.64 -18.05 11.24
C GLY A 155 6.97 -19.03 12.36
N ARG A 156 7.96 -18.71 13.19
CA ARG A 156 8.34 -19.56 14.35
C ARG A 156 7.28 -19.59 15.45
N THR A 157 6.41 -18.61 15.54
CA THR A 157 5.28 -18.66 16.50
C THR A 157 4.12 -19.51 15.99
N GLY A 158 3.91 -19.52 14.68
CA GLY A 158 2.73 -20.16 14.06
C GLY A 158 1.40 -19.53 14.50
N ASP A 159 1.42 -18.31 15.05
CA ASP A 159 0.26 -17.65 15.62
C ASP A 159 -0.38 -16.69 14.60
N GLU A 160 -1.44 -17.17 13.93
CA GLU A 160 -2.20 -16.39 12.95
C GLU A 160 -2.88 -15.15 13.58
N THR A 161 -3.25 -15.22 14.87
CA THR A 161 -3.83 -14.07 15.57
C THR A 161 -2.80 -12.98 15.72
N LEU A 162 -1.57 -13.32 16.13
CA LEU A 162 -0.47 -12.37 16.22
C LEU A 162 -0.10 -11.82 14.84
N ALA A 163 -0.16 -12.65 13.78
CA ALA A 163 0.08 -12.21 12.42
C ALA A 163 -0.99 -11.19 11.95
N TYR A 164 -2.27 -11.42 12.23
CA TYR A 164 -3.35 -10.48 11.96
C TYR A 164 -3.19 -9.17 12.75
N GLU A 165 -2.89 -9.26 14.04
CA GLU A 165 -2.62 -8.07 14.87
C GLU A 165 -1.39 -7.29 14.39
N THR A 166 -0.39 -7.99 13.83
CA THR A 166 0.76 -7.35 13.17
C THR A 166 0.33 -6.56 11.94
N GLY A 167 -0.53 -7.11 11.09
CA GLY A 167 -1.12 -6.40 9.97
C GLY A 167 -1.92 -5.16 10.40
N THR A 168 -2.70 -5.28 11.47
CA THR A 168 -3.44 -4.16 12.08
C THR A 168 -2.51 -3.07 12.59
N TYR A 169 -1.42 -3.47 13.26
CA TYR A 169 -0.41 -2.51 13.72
C TYR A 169 0.28 -1.80 12.55
N LEU A 170 0.62 -2.52 11.47
CA LEU A 170 1.18 -1.93 10.25
C LEU A 170 0.23 -0.90 9.65
N ALA A 171 -1.07 -1.18 9.62
CA ALA A 171 -2.06 -0.22 9.12
C ALA A 171 -2.10 1.05 9.98
N ASP A 172 -2.18 0.93 11.30
CA ASP A 172 -2.15 2.06 12.22
C ASP A 172 -0.89 2.92 12.05
N LEU A 173 0.26 2.25 11.97
CA LEU A 173 1.57 2.88 11.76
C LEU A 173 1.61 3.68 10.46
N LEU A 174 1.20 3.05 9.36
CA LEU A 174 1.26 3.64 8.03
C LEU A 174 0.27 4.79 7.88
N HIS A 175 -0.94 4.65 8.39
CA HIS A 175 -1.91 5.73 8.43
C HIS A 175 -1.41 6.96 9.20
N ALA A 176 -0.69 6.77 10.32
CA ALA A 176 -0.15 7.88 11.10
C ALA A 176 0.84 8.74 10.30
N PHE A 177 1.51 8.17 9.30
CA PHE A 177 2.37 8.90 8.36
C PHE A 177 1.62 9.40 7.12
N GLY A 178 0.45 8.83 6.81
CA GLY A 178 -0.34 9.16 5.63
C GLY A 178 -0.06 8.28 4.42
N TYR A 179 0.57 7.12 4.62
CA TYR A 179 0.63 6.05 3.63
C TYR A 179 -0.73 5.39 3.46
N ASN A 180 -0.97 4.82 2.28
CA ASN A 180 -2.20 4.09 1.97
C ASN A 180 -1.94 2.75 1.26
N MET A 181 -0.67 2.43 0.93
CA MET A 181 -0.26 1.19 0.28
C MET A 181 1.06 0.68 0.89
N ASN A 182 1.13 -0.63 1.15
CA ASN A 182 2.33 -1.29 1.66
C ASN A 182 2.70 -2.49 0.79
N TYR A 183 3.96 -2.57 0.36
CA TYR A 183 4.49 -3.73 -0.35
C TYR A 183 4.83 -4.86 0.64
N ALA A 184 3.82 -5.42 1.25
CA ALA A 184 3.82 -6.53 2.20
C ALA A 184 2.42 -7.21 2.19
N PRO A 185 2.33 -8.48 2.60
CA PRO A 185 3.39 -9.38 3.06
C PRO A 185 4.20 -10.00 1.92
N VAL A 186 5.38 -10.54 2.28
CA VAL A 186 6.18 -11.42 1.42
C VAL A 186 5.56 -12.83 1.47
N LEU A 187 5.15 -13.36 0.32
CA LEU A 187 4.58 -14.71 0.16
C LEU A 187 5.58 -15.73 -0.43
N ASP A 188 6.85 -15.33 -0.52
CA ASP A 188 7.90 -16.22 -0.99
C ASP A 188 8.16 -17.34 0.03
N VAL A 189 8.14 -18.58 -0.44
CA VAL A 189 8.46 -19.76 0.37
C VAL A 189 9.98 -19.90 0.48
N HIS A 190 10.54 -19.93 1.69
CA HIS A 190 12.00 -20.07 1.88
C HIS A 190 12.47 -21.49 1.56
N SER A 191 12.29 -21.92 0.30
CA SER A 191 12.64 -23.26 -0.18
C SER A 191 14.15 -23.46 -0.32
N ASN A 192 14.92 -22.37 -0.51
CA ASN A 192 16.37 -22.40 -0.63
C ASN A 192 17.05 -21.70 0.57
N PRO A 193 17.67 -22.45 1.51
CA PRO A 193 18.36 -21.86 2.67
C PRO A 193 19.57 -20.96 2.33
N LYS A 194 20.02 -20.97 1.06
CA LYS A 194 21.13 -20.12 0.58
C LYS A 194 20.63 -18.85 -0.11
N ASN A 195 19.33 -18.63 -0.16
CA ASN A 195 18.77 -17.45 -0.77
C ASN A 195 19.23 -16.18 -0.03
N PRO A 196 19.95 -15.24 -0.70
CA PRO A 196 20.49 -14.05 -0.04
C PRO A 196 19.46 -12.94 0.13
N VAL A 197 18.33 -12.99 -0.62
CA VAL A 197 17.36 -11.91 -0.74
C VAL A 197 16.18 -12.11 0.18
N ILE A 198 15.59 -13.30 0.18
CA ILE A 198 14.38 -13.59 0.96
C ILE A 198 14.75 -13.94 2.40
N GLY A 199 15.39 -15.08 2.66
CA GLY A 199 15.82 -15.44 4.01
C GLY A 199 14.74 -15.21 5.07
N ASP A 200 15.04 -14.39 6.07
CA ASP A 200 14.18 -14.03 7.20
C ASP A 200 12.96 -13.16 6.84
N ARG A 201 12.85 -12.70 5.59
CA ARG A 201 11.67 -12.01 5.07
C ARG A 201 10.50 -12.98 4.80
N SER A 202 10.78 -14.28 4.61
CA SER A 202 9.75 -15.32 4.52
C SER A 202 9.26 -15.74 5.90
N PHE A 203 7.99 -16.12 6.00
CA PHE A 203 7.42 -16.70 7.22
C PHE A 203 7.96 -18.10 7.47
N SER A 204 8.10 -18.93 6.41
CA SER A 204 8.49 -20.34 6.55
C SER A 204 9.06 -20.91 5.25
N SER A 205 9.62 -22.13 5.36
CA SER A 205 9.88 -23.02 4.21
C SER A 205 8.68 -23.92 3.86
N ASP A 206 7.63 -23.92 4.67
CA ASP A 206 6.37 -24.60 4.39
C ASP A 206 5.40 -23.65 3.68
N PRO A 207 4.93 -23.97 2.47
CA PRO A 207 4.08 -23.08 1.70
C PRO A 207 2.71 -22.84 2.33
N ASP A 208 2.15 -23.78 3.07
CA ASP A 208 0.88 -23.61 3.77
C ASP A 208 1.04 -22.66 4.96
N GLU A 209 2.12 -22.75 5.73
CA GLU A 209 2.42 -21.80 6.81
C GLU A 209 2.65 -20.38 6.26
N VAL A 210 3.34 -20.23 5.11
CA VAL A 210 3.50 -18.93 4.44
C VAL A 210 2.13 -18.38 4.01
N ALA A 211 1.26 -19.24 3.49
CA ALA A 211 -0.08 -18.83 3.09
C ALA A 211 -0.90 -18.37 4.30
N ASP A 212 -1.01 -19.17 5.36
CA ASP A 212 -1.86 -18.88 6.51
C ASP A 212 -1.43 -17.58 7.22
N LEU A 213 -0.13 -17.44 7.52
CA LEU A 213 0.40 -16.23 8.19
C LEU A 213 0.41 -15.01 7.27
N GLY A 214 0.74 -15.21 5.98
CA GLY A 214 0.70 -14.13 4.99
C GLY A 214 -0.71 -13.58 4.82
N MET A 215 -1.73 -14.44 4.74
CA MET A 215 -3.12 -14.00 4.66
C MET A 215 -3.58 -13.30 5.92
N ALA A 216 -3.16 -13.76 7.09
CA ALA A 216 -3.47 -13.08 8.34
C ALA A 216 -2.92 -11.64 8.38
N VAL A 217 -1.65 -11.43 7.98
CA VAL A 217 -1.05 -10.08 7.89
C VAL A 217 -1.76 -9.24 6.81
N MET A 218 -2.01 -9.79 5.62
CA MET A 218 -2.73 -9.10 4.55
C MET A 218 -4.10 -8.60 5.05
N LYS A 219 -4.88 -9.48 5.68
CA LYS A 219 -6.21 -9.13 6.22
C LYS A 219 -6.13 -8.07 7.31
N GLY A 220 -5.17 -8.17 8.22
CA GLY A 220 -4.96 -7.16 9.24
C GLY A 220 -4.73 -5.77 8.65
N MET A 221 -3.99 -5.65 7.54
CA MET A 221 -3.80 -4.38 6.83
C MET A 221 -5.06 -3.94 6.07
N THR A 222 -5.67 -4.82 5.28
CA THR A 222 -6.80 -4.47 4.42
C THR A 222 -8.06 -4.13 5.20
N ASP A 223 -8.36 -4.87 6.27
CA ASP A 223 -9.48 -4.58 7.18
C ASP A 223 -9.34 -3.23 7.89
N ASN A 224 -8.11 -2.71 7.95
CA ASN A 224 -7.80 -1.41 8.52
C ASN A 224 -7.40 -0.35 7.47
N GLY A 225 -7.72 -0.56 6.19
CA GLY A 225 -7.69 0.47 5.16
C GLY A 225 -6.33 0.73 4.50
N ILE A 226 -5.36 -0.15 4.67
CA ILE A 226 -4.10 -0.12 3.93
C ILE A 226 -4.16 -1.14 2.79
N ILE A 227 -3.88 -0.69 1.57
CA ILE A 227 -3.74 -1.57 0.42
C ILE A 227 -2.50 -2.45 0.64
N SER A 228 -2.73 -3.75 0.77
CA SER A 228 -1.68 -4.75 0.88
C SER A 228 -1.27 -5.22 -0.50
N VAL A 229 0.04 -5.23 -0.78
CA VAL A 229 0.60 -5.75 -2.02
C VAL A 229 1.38 -7.01 -1.71
N VAL A 230 0.83 -8.16 -2.05
CA VAL A 230 1.50 -9.44 -1.82
C VAL A 230 2.59 -9.68 -2.86
N LYS A 231 3.73 -10.28 -2.46
CA LYS A 231 4.94 -10.37 -3.29
C LYS A 231 5.83 -11.56 -2.96
N HIS A 232 6.67 -12.01 -3.89
CA HIS A 232 6.96 -11.56 -5.25
C HIS A 232 6.57 -12.66 -6.24
N PHE A 233 5.45 -12.49 -6.96
CA PHE A 233 4.95 -13.52 -7.88
C PHE A 233 5.93 -13.80 -9.03
N PRO A 234 6.13 -15.06 -9.48
CA PRO A 234 5.48 -16.29 -9.02
C PRO A 234 6.18 -16.99 -7.84
N GLY A 235 7.16 -16.39 -7.20
CA GLY A 235 7.89 -16.87 -6.03
C GLY A 235 9.41 -16.65 -6.16
N HIS A 236 9.97 -15.92 -5.20
CA HIS A 236 11.40 -15.54 -5.16
C HIS A 236 12.23 -16.42 -4.21
N GLY A 237 11.59 -17.39 -3.52
CA GLY A 237 12.22 -18.12 -2.42
C GLY A 237 13.35 -19.07 -2.81
N ASP A 238 13.39 -19.58 -4.04
CA ASP A 238 14.40 -20.54 -4.54
C ASP A 238 15.54 -19.88 -5.34
N THR A 239 15.71 -18.57 -5.28
CA THR A 239 16.80 -17.91 -6.00
C THR A 239 18.16 -18.05 -5.30
N HIS A 240 19.23 -18.02 -6.09
CA HIS A 240 20.62 -18.01 -5.63
C HIS A 240 21.30 -16.65 -5.82
N VAL A 241 20.64 -15.71 -6.49
CA VAL A 241 21.17 -14.41 -6.91
C VAL A 241 20.24 -13.32 -6.44
N ASP A 242 20.83 -12.18 -6.07
CA ASP A 242 20.09 -10.98 -5.69
C ASP A 242 19.59 -10.24 -6.95
N SER A 243 18.26 -10.11 -7.10
CA SER A 243 17.61 -9.39 -8.20
C SER A 243 17.95 -7.90 -8.26
N HIS A 244 18.44 -7.30 -7.17
CA HIS A 244 18.97 -5.94 -7.19
C HIS A 244 20.31 -5.84 -7.96
N LEU A 245 21.03 -6.95 -8.13
CA LEU A 245 22.34 -6.99 -8.79
C LEU A 245 22.29 -7.56 -10.21
N SER A 246 21.52 -8.64 -10.40
CA SER A 246 21.39 -9.31 -11.69
C SER A 246 20.13 -10.17 -11.75
N LEU A 247 19.74 -10.61 -12.94
CA LEU A 247 18.54 -11.40 -13.18
C LEU A 247 18.71 -12.82 -12.59
N PRO A 248 17.90 -13.19 -11.55
CA PRO A 248 17.88 -14.55 -11.03
C PRO A 248 17.24 -15.51 -12.04
N VAL A 249 17.65 -16.77 -11.99
CA VAL A 249 17.09 -17.86 -12.80
C VAL A 249 16.63 -18.99 -11.90
N ILE A 250 15.40 -19.45 -12.13
CA ILE A 250 14.81 -20.63 -11.46
C ILE A 250 14.41 -21.64 -12.53
N GLU A 251 15.07 -22.81 -12.52
CA GLU A 251 14.82 -23.90 -13.46
C GLU A 251 13.75 -24.88 -12.92
N LYS A 252 12.54 -24.34 -12.64
CA LYS A 252 11.38 -25.13 -12.21
C LYS A 252 10.31 -25.16 -13.29
N THR A 253 9.69 -26.32 -13.44
CA THR A 253 8.50 -26.50 -14.26
C THR A 253 7.29 -25.86 -13.58
N ILE A 254 6.21 -25.64 -14.31
CA ILE A 254 4.96 -25.11 -13.74
C ILE A 254 4.37 -26.08 -12.70
N GLU A 255 4.53 -27.40 -12.87
CA GLU A 255 4.09 -28.41 -11.93
C GLU A 255 4.82 -28.25 -10.59
N GLU A 256 6.14 -28.08 -10.60
CA GLU A 256 6.94 -27.85 -9.40
C GLU A 256 6.59 -26.54 -8.70
N LEU A 257 6.32 -25.47 -9.46
CA LEU A 257 5.87 -24.20 -8.88
C LEU A 257 4.48 -24.33 -8.21
N ARG A 258 3.57 -25.11 -8.79
CA ARG A 258 2.25 -25.38 -8.20
C ARG A 258 2.32 -26.17 -6.89
N GLU A 259 3.36 -26.96 -6.70
CA GLU A 259 3.56 -27.75 -5.46
C GLU A 259 4.15 -26.92 -4.31
N THR A 260 4.69 -25.73 -4.59
CA THR A 260 5.39 -24.91 -3.57
C THR A 260 5.11 -23.42 -3.72
N GLU A 261 5.72 -22.75 -4.72
CA GLU A 261 5.77 -21.29 -4.80
C GLU A 261 4.40 -20.66 -5.06
N LEU A 262 3.53 -21.32 -5.83
CA LEU A 262 2.21 -20.78 -6.19
C LEU A 262 1.14 -21.01 -5.12
N ILE A 263 1.37 -21.86 -4.12
CA ILE A 263 0.39 -22.15 -3.06
C ILE A 263 -0.02 -20.86 -2.30
N PRO A 264 0.91 -20.04 -1.78
CA PRO A 264 0.53 -18.81 -1.07
C PRO A 264 -0.19 -17.79 -1.96
N PHE A 265 0.21 -17.67 -3.23
CA PHE A 265 -0.44 -16.75 -4.17
C PHE A 265 -1.84 -17.20 -4.56
N LYS A 266 -2.04 -18.51 -4.74
CA LYS A 266 -3.38 -19.07 -4.96
C LYS A 266 -4.30 -18.77 -3.79
N ARG A 267 -3.82 -18.97 -2.56
CA ARG A 267 -4.58 -18.62 -1.34
C ARG A 267 -4.86 -17.12 -1.29
N ALA A 268 -3.91 -16.26 -1.65
CA ALA A 268 -4.11 -14.82 -1.68
C ALA A 268 -5.22 -14.40 -2.66
N ILE A 269 -5.28 -15.03 -3.84
CA ILE A 269 -6.34 -14.79 -4.82
C ILE A 269 -7.70 -15.27 -4.29
N GLU A 270 -7.76 -16.47 -3.71
CA GLU A 270 -8.97 -17.02 -3.10
C GLU A 270 -9.49 -16.15 -1.96
N GLU A 271 -8.60 -15.48 -1.22
CA GLU A 271 -8.91 -14.55 -0.13
C GLU A 271 -8.99 -13.08 -0.56
N ASN A 272 -9.15 -12.85 -1.88
CA ASN A 272 -9.39 -11.55 -2.51
C ASN A 272 -8.25 -10.53 -2.30
N ALA A 273 -7.00 -10.95 -2.48
CA ALA A 273 -5.88 -10.01 -2.59
C ALA A 273 -6.17 -8.97 -3.67
N ASP A 274 -5.96 -7.70 -3.34
CA ASP A 274 -6.24 -6.59 -4.26
C ASP A 274 -5.09 -6.31 -5.23
N VAL A 275 -3.85 -6.53 -4.79
CA VAL A 275 -2.65 -6.22 -5.57
C VAL A 275 -1.61 -7.33 -5.42
N ILE A 276 -1.06 -7.77 -6.56
CA ILE A 276 0.07 -8.72 -6.62
C ILE A 276 1.25 -8.05 -7.32
N MET A 277 2.42 -8.11 -6.68
CA MET A 277 3.67 -7.65 -7.28
C MET A 277 4.39 -8.79 -7.96
N VAL A 278 4.80 -8.56 -9.23
CA VAL A 278 5.53 -9.54 -10.05
C VAL A 278 7.03 -9.27 -10.00
N ALA A 279 7.79 -10.31 -9.65
CA ALA A 279 9.24 -10.27 -9.53
C ALA A 279 9.97 -10.19 -10.88
N HIS A 280 11.24 -9.77 -10.83
CA HIS A 280 12.16 -9.88 -11.96
C HIS A 280 12.97 -11.19 -11.86
N ILE A 281 12.38 -12.29 -12.32
CA ILE A 281 12.99 -13.63 -12.28
C ILE A 281 12.79 -14.31 -13.63
N MET A 282 13.83 -14.95 -14.13
CA MET A 282 13.76 -15.79 -15.31
C MET A 282 13.32 -17.21 -14.93
N PHE A 283 12.24 -17.69 -15.55
CA PHE A 283 11.79 -19.08 -15.50
C PHE A 283 11.84 -19.68 -16.90
N PRO A 284 12.98 -20.26 -17.32
CA PRO A 284 13.17 -20.71 -18.71
C PRO A 284 12.16 -21.79 -19.16
N GLU A 285 11.66 -22.61 -18.19
CA GLU A 285 10.65 -23.63 -18.46
C GLU A 285 9.25 -23.06 -18.75
N LEU A 286 8.97 -21.80 -18.32
CA LEU A 286 7.74 -21.09 -18.59
C LEU A 286 7.90 -20.10 -19.74
N ASP A 287 8.93 -19.27 -19.67
CA ASP A 287 9.29 -18.31 -20.69
C ASP A 287 10.82 -18.19 -20.79
N HIS A 288 11.39 -18.62 -21.92
CA HIS A 288 12.84 -18.56 -22.15
C HIS A 288 13.28 -17.22 -22.76
N VAL A 289 12.38 -16.27 -22.98
CA VAL A 289 12.65 -14.97 -23.60
C VAL A 289 12.64 -13.85 -22.58
N PHE A 290 11.58 -13.81 -21.75
CA PHE A 290 11.34 -12.70 -20.85
C PHE A 290 11.31 -13.13 -19.38
N PRO A 291 11.86 -12.31 -18.45
CA PRO A 291 11.64 -12.51 -17.02
C PRO A 291 10.16 -12.31 -16.66
N SER A 292 9.73 -12.82 -15.51
CA SER A 292 8.33 -12.87 -15.07
C SER A 292 7.59 -11.55 -15.26
N SER A 293 8.22 -10.46 -14.87
CA SER A 293 7.61 -9.11 -14.97
C SER A 293 7.44 -8.58 -16.39
N LEU A 294 8.06 -9.22 -17.39
CA LEU A 294 7.94 -8.86 -18.81
C LEU A 294 7.23 -9.94 -19.63
N SER A 295 6.81 -11.04 -18.99
CA SER A 295 6.31 -12.25 -19.66
C SER A 295 4.78 -12.30 -19.70
N THR A 296 4.21 -12.29 -20.90
CA THR A 296 2.78 -12.53 -21.13
C THR A 296 2.36 -13.90 -20.60
N LYS A 297 3.21 -14.94 -20.76
CA LYS A 297 2.92 -16.28 -20.27
C LYS A 297 2.77 -16.34 -18.74
N ILE A 298 3.51 -15.48 -18.01
CA ILE A 298 3.46 -15.47 -16.54
C ILE A 298 2.38 -14.51 -16.04
N ILE A 299 2.26 -13.31 -16.61
CA ILE A 299 1.30 -12.32 -16.11
C ILE A 299 -0.11 -12.60 -16.66
N THR A 300 -0.24 -12.73 -17.98
CA THR A 300 -1.56 -12.93 -18.59
C THR A 300 -1.99 -14.39 -18.48
N ASP A 301 -1.21 -15.32 -19.06
CA ASP A 301 -1.70 -16.70 -19.20
C ASP A 301 -1.79 -17.40 -17.83
N LEU A 302 -0.74 -17.29 -16.97
CA LEU A 302 -0.74 -17.97 -15.67
C LEU A 302 -1.54 -17.16 -14.62
N LEU A 303 -1.17 -15.90 -14.33
CA LEU A 303 -1.76 -15.17 -13.21
C LEU A 303 -3.20 -14.73 -13.50
N ARG A 304 -3.45 -14.13 -14.67
CA ARG A 304 -4.79 -13.62 -15.02
C ARG A 304 -5.75 -14.73 -15.43
N GLU A 305 -5.35 -15.58 -16.41
CA GLU A 305 -6.28 -16.52 -17.01
C GLU A 305 -6.38 -17.83 -16.23
N GLU A 306 -5.26 -18.46 -15.86
CA GLU A 306 -5.29 -19.74 -15.16
C GLU A 306 -5.65 -19.59 -13.68
N MET A 307 -4.99 -18.63 -12.98
CA MET A 307 -5.23 -18.41 -11.54
C MET A 307 -6.40 -17.45 -11.27
N HIS A 308 -6.99 -16.85 -12.30
CA HIS A 308 -8.17 -15.97 -12.23
C HIS A 308 -7.96 -14.72 -11.36
N PHE A 309 -6.78 -14.13 -11.38
CA PHE A 309 -6.54 -12.89 -10.66
C PHE A 309 -7.12 -11.68 -11.39
N GLU A 310 -8.12 -11.01 -10.81
CA GLU A 310 -8.79 -9.84 -11.38
C GLU A 310 -8.30 -8.49 -10.80
N GLY A 311 -7.50 -8.53 -9.73
CA GLY A 311 -6.96 -7.35 -9.05
C GLY A 311 -5.89 -6.61 -9.85
N VAL A 312 -5.20 -5.69 -9.23
CA VAL A 312 -4.12 -4.90 -9.83
C VAL A 312 -2.81 -5.67 -9.82
N VAL A 313 -2.16 -5.78 -10.98
CA VAL A 313 -0.79 -6.31 -11.08
C VAL A 313 0.18 -5.14 -11.13
N ILE A 314 1.15 -5.14 -10.22
CA ILE A 314 2.25 -4.17 -10.18
C ILE A 314 3.59 -4.87 -10.43
N THR A 315 4.51 -4.20 -11.10
CA THR A 315 5.90 -4.69 -11.23
C THR A 315 6.68 -4.49 -9.94
N ASP A 316 7.72 -5.26 -9.72
CA ASP A 316 8.84 -4.82 -8.89
C ASP A 316 9.52 -3.61 -9.52
N ASP A 317 10.48 -2.97 -8.82
CA ASP A 317 11.11 -1.73 -9.31
C ASP A 317 11.86 -1.97 -10.63
N MET A 318 11.38 -1.35 -11.70
CA MET A 318 11.96 -1.47 -13.05
C MET A 318 13.38 -0.92 -13.15
N THR A 319 13.89 -0.25 -12.13
CA THR A 319 15.27 0.24 -12.06
C THR A 319 16.26 -0.74 -11.41
N MET A 320 15.80 -1.94 -11.01
CA MET A 320 16.65 -2.98 -10.44
C MET A 320 17.61 -3.58 -11.47
N GLY A 321 18.78 -4.03 -11.00
CA GLY A 321 19.82 -4.64 -11.83
C GLY A 321 19.34 -5.82 -12.69
N ALA A 322 18.34 -6.56 -12.22
CA ALA A 322 17.71 -7.64 -12.99
C ALA A 322 17.06 -7.16 -14.31
N ILE A 323 16.72 -5.89 -14.42
CA ILE A 323 16.15 -5.28 -15.63
C ILE A 323 17.21 -4.44 -16.36
N VAL A 324 17.82 -3.47 -15.67
CA VAL A 324 18.64 -2.45 -16.35
C VAL A 324 19.96 -2.98 -16.93
N ASN A 325 20.34 -4.21 -16.59
CA ASN A 325 21.49 -4.85 -17.21
C ASN A 325 21.25 -5.28 -18.67
N ASP A 326 19.98 -5.57 -19.02
CA ASP A 326 19.62 -6.13 -20.33
C ASP A 326 18.62 -5.25 -21.11
N TYR A 327 17.89 -4.36 -20.43
CA TYR A 327 16.85 -3.50 -21.00
C TYR A 327 17.03 -2.04 -20.53
N THR A 328 16.55 -1.09 -21.32
CA THR A 328 16.26 0.23 -20.79
C THR A 328 14.97 0.20 -19.97
N VAL A 329 14.84 1.09 -18.98
CA VAL A 329 13.63 1.15 -18.13
C VAL A 329 12.38 1.40 -18.97
N PRO A 330 12.35 2.34 -19.92
CA PRO A 330 11.18 2.56 -20.80
C PRO A 330 10.80 1.33 -21.63
N GLU A 331 11.77 0.64 -22.25
CA GLU A 331 11.51 -0.57 -23.05
C GLU A 331 10.91 -1.68 -22.17
N ALA A 332 11.50 -1.92 -21.01
CA ALA A 332 11.00 -2.92 -20.06
C ALA A 332 9.60 -2.57 -19.55
N ALA A 333 9.32 -1.30 -19.24
CA ALA A 333 8.02 -0.85 -18.79
C ALA A 333 6.93 -1.05 -19.85
N VAL A 334 7.19 -0.68 -21.10
CA VAL A 334 6.27 -0.93 -22.23
C VAL A 334 6.02 -2.43 -22.39
N GLN A 335 7.07 -3.27 -22.35
CA GLN A 335 6.94 -4.71 -22.46
C GLN A 335 6.13 -5.31 -21.30
N SER A 336 6.37 -4.86 -20.06
CA SER A 336 5.62 -5.29 -18.89
C SER A 336 4.14 -4.94 -18.98
N PHE A 337 3.83 -3.73 -19.46
CA PHE A 337 2.46 -3.31 -19.67
C PHE A 337 1.75 -4.15 -20.75
N ILE A 338 2.44 -4.46 -21.85
CA ILE A 338 1.95 -5.39 -22.88
C ILE A 338 1.72 -6.79 -22.30
N ALA A 339 2.61 -7.23 -21.40
CA ALA A 339 2.53 -8.54 -20.74
C ALA A 339 1.35 -8.67 -19.76
N GLY A 340 0.73 -7.56 -19.31
CA GLY A 340 -0.48 -7.59 -18.50
C GLY A 340 -0.39 -6.85 -17.16
N SER A 341 0.73 -6.18 -16.85
CA SER A 341 0.86 -5.31 -15.67
C SER A 341 -0.07 -4.10 -15.77
N ASP A 342 -0.61 -3.64 -14.65
CA ASP A 342 -1.44 -2.44 -14.56
C ASP A 342 -0.67 -1.24 -14.01
N LEU A 343 0.18 -1.46 -13.00
CA LEU A 343 1.04 -0.46 -12.39
C LEU A 343 2.51 -0.78 -12.65
N LEU A 344 3.27 0.24 -12.98
CA LEU A 344 4.69 0.19 -13.24
C LEU A 344 5.42 0.95 -12.14
N LEU A 345 6.23 0.26 -11.35
CA LEU A 345 7.01 0.87 -10.27
C LEU A 345 8.36 1.32 -10.80
N ILE A 346 8.64 2.62 -10.76
CA ILE A 346 9.88 3.24 -11.24
C ILE A 346 10.47 4.10 -10.12
N ALA A 347 11.19 3.44 -9.20
CA ALA A 347 11.72 4.09 -8.01
C ALA A 347 13.08 4.78 -8.23
N GLY A 348 13.59 4.77 -9.45
CA GLY A 348 14.84 5.39 -9.85
C GLY A 348 14.78 6.90 -10.05
N ASP A 349 15.61 7.39 -10.97
CA ASP A 349 15.74 8.81 -11.26
C ASP A 349 14.60 9.38 -12.10
N TYR A 350 14.50 10.70 -12.09
CA TYR A 350 13.47 11.47 -12.78
C TYR A 350 13.48 11.24 -14.31
N GLU A 351 14.64 11.11 -14.94
CA GLU A 351 14.75 10.90 -16.40
C GLU A 351 14.09 9.59 -16.81
N ASN A 352 14.37 8.48 -16.11
CA ASN A 352 13.71 7.20 -16.37
C ASN A 352 12.18 7.25 -16.21
N GLN A 353 11.68 8.04 -15.26
CA GLN A 353 10.23 8.19 -15.02
C GLN A 353 9.56 8.94 -16.18
N VAL A 354 10.16 10.04 -16.63
CA VAL A 354 9.68 10.83 -17.78
C VAL A 354 9.79 10.05 -19.07
N ASP A 355 10.91 9.39 -19.31
CA ASP A 355 11.15 8.60 -20.52
C ASP A 355 10.18 7.40 -20.59
N THR A 356 9.84 6.79 -19.46
CA THR A 356 8.82 5.73 -19.42
C THR A 356 7.44 6.26 -19.78
N PHE A 357 7.04 7.41 -19.24
CA PHE A 357 5.78 8.04 -19.63
C PHE A 357 5.72 8.30 -21.14
N ASN A 358 6.78 8.88 -21.70
CA ASN A 358 6.87 9.16 -23.13
C ASN A 358 6.84 7.90 -23.98
N ALA A 359 7.54 6.83 -23.56
CA ALA A 359 7.56 5.56 -24.28
C ALA A 359 6.16 4.89 -24.31
N LEU A 360 5.39 4.98 -23.22
CA LEU A 360 4.00 4.51 -23.20
C LEU A 360 3.12 5.33 -24.14
N MET A 361 3.26 6.66 -24.16
CA MET A 361 2.57 7.53 -25.11
C MET A 361 2.89 7.17 -26.55
N GLU A 362 4.18 6.99 -26.88
CA GLU A 362 4.63 6.58 -28.21
C GLU A 362 4.09 5.19 -28.61
N ALA A 363 4.06 4.23 -27.66
CA ALA A 363 3.52 2.90 -27.90
C ALA A 363 2.02 2.92 -28.23
N VAL A 364 1.24 3.80 -27.58
CA VAL A 364 -0.17 4.00 -27.91
C VAL A 364 -0.32 4.66 -29.28
N GLN A 365 0.43 5.72 -29.57
CA GLN A 365 0.39 6.41 -30.86
C GLN A 365 0.79 5.49 -32.04
N ALA A 366 1.72 4.58 -31.80
CA ALA A 366 2.15 3.58 -32.78
C ALA A 366 1.16 2.40 -32.91
N GLY A 367 0.14 2.30 -32.05
CA GLY A 367 -0.81 1.19 -32.00
C GLY A 367 -0.23 -0.12 -31.45
N THR A 368 0.94 -0.07 -30.81
CA THR A 368 1.54 -1.21 -30.10
C THR A 368 0.78 -1.54 -28.80
N ILE A 369 0.29 -0.49 -28.13
CA ILE A 369 -0.65 -0.58 -27.01
C ILE A 369 -1.96 0.07 -27.47
N THR A 370 -3.09 -0.59 -27.22
CA THR A 370 -4.40 0.00 -27.54
C THR A 370 -4.90 0.89 -26.41
N GLU A 371 -5.74 1.87 -26.72
CA GLU A 371 -6.37 2.70 -25.67
C GLU A 371 -7.27 1.85 -24.77
N GLU A 372 -7.93 0.83 -25.31
CA GLU A 372 -8.73 -0.12 -24.52
C GLU A 372 -7.88 -0.82 -23.45
N ARG A 373 -6.63 -1.22 -23.78
CA ARG A 373 -5.72 -1.83 -22.82
C ARG A 373 -5.31 -0.85 -21.71
N ILE A 374 -5.12 0.44 -22.06
CA ILE A 374 -4.91 1.51 -21.07
C ILE A 374 -6.14 1.64 -20.17
N ASP A 375 -7.33 1.71 -20.76
CA ASP A 375 -8.60 1.88 -20.05
C ASP A 375 -8.88 0.73 -19.07
N GLU A 376 -8.57 -0.50 -19.44
CA GLU A 376 -8.69 -1.66 -18.55
C GLU A 376 -7.85 -1.51 -17.28
N SER A 377 -6.58 -1.11 -17.43
CA SER A 377 -5.68 -0.90 -16.28
C SER A 377 -6.11 0.28 -15.43
N VAL A 378 -6.41 1.42 -16.05
CA VAL A 378 -6.88 2.61 -15.32
C VAL A 378 -8.16 2.30 -14.55
N LYS A 379 -9.06 1.53 -15.13
CA LYS A 379 -10.30 1.10 -14.47
C LYS A 379 -10.03 0.25 -13.22
N ARG A 380 -9.08 -0.70 -13.27
CA ARG A 380 -8.66 -1.48 -12.09
C ARG A 380 -8.06 -0.58 -11.02
N ILE A 381 -7.18 0.34 -11.42
CA ILE A 381 -6.51 1.30 -10.53
C ILE A 381 -7.54 2.22 -9.83
N LEU A 382 -8.47 2.81 -10.58
CA LEU A 382 -9.48 3.70 -10.03
C LEU A 382 -10.46 2.97 -9.11
N ARG A 383 -10.85 1.74 -9.44
CA ARG A 383 -11.67 0.88 -8.57
C ARG A 383 -10.95 0.57 -7.25
N LEU A 384 -9.64 0.28 -7.31
CA LEU A 384 -8.83 0.07 -6.12
C LEU A 384 -8.80 1.33 -5.25
N LYS A 385 -8.54 2.50 -5.83
CA LYS A 385 -8.56 3.79 -5.12
C LYS A 385 -9.93 4.11 -4.50
N ASP A 386 -11.01 3.84 -5.22
CA ASP A 386 -12.38 4.06 -4.76
C ASP A 386 -12.76 3.07 -3.64
N ARG A 387 -12.43 1.80 -3.76
CA ARG A 387 -12.66 0.76 -2.75
C ARG A 387 -12.04 1.12 -1.40
N TYR A 388 -10.84 1.68 -1.40
CA TYR A 388 -10.15 2.13 -0.19
C TYR A 388 -10.48 3.58 0.19
N MET A 389 -11.42 4.22 -0.52
CA MET A 389 -11.83 5.61 -0.29
C MET A 389 -10.63 6.55 -0.15
N LEU A 390 -9.62 6.35 -1.02
CA LEU A 390 -8.40 7.14 -0.97
C LEU A 390 -8.71 8.62 -1.11
N ASN A 391 -7.94 9.43 -0.38
CA ASN A 391 -8.02 10.88 -0.41
C ASN A 391 -6.64 11.47 -0.13
N ASP A 392 -6.47 12.76 -0.46
CA ASP A 392 -5.26 13.51 -0.19
C ASP A 392 -5.39 14.40 1.06
N ASP A 393 -6.20 13.97 2.03
CA ASP A 393 -6.34 14.66 3.31
C ASP A 393 -4.99 14.73 4.04
N LEU A 394 -4.73 15.89 4.64
CA LEU A 394 -3.48 16.14 5.32
C LEU A 394 -3.54 15.63 6.75
N ILE A 395 -2.43 15.09 7.22
CA ILE A 395 -2.27 14.70 8.61
C ILE A 395 -1.56 15.83 9.36
N GLU A 396 -2.15 16.28 10.44
CA GLU A 396 -1.61 17.43 11.20
C GLU A 396 -0.38 17.04 12.02
N GLU A 397 -0.42 15.89 12.70
CA GLU A 397 0.63 15.46 13.64
C GLU A 397 0.71 13.93 13.72
N ILE A 398 1.91 13.41 13.96
CA ILE A 398 2.15 11.99 14.24
C ILE A 398 2.30 11.80 15.75
N ASP A 399 1.41 11.01 16.35
CA ASP A 399 1.56 10.57 17.73
C ASP A 399 2.47 9.33 17.80
N VAL A 400 3.78 9.57 17.81
CA VAL A 400 4.80 8.51 17.93
C VAL A 400 4.62 7.71 19.22
N THR A 401 4.18 8.34 20.32
CA THR A 401 3.98 7.65 21.60
C THR A 401 2.84 6.63 21.52
N LYS A 402 1.74 6.99 20.86
CA LYS A 402 0.62 6.07 20.62
C LYS A 402 1.07 4.85 19.81
N ILE A 403 1.85 5.07 18.73
CA ILE A 403 2.41 4.00 17.90
C ILE A 403 3.30 3.07 18.73
N GLU A 404 4.22 3.61 19.52
CA GLU A 404 5.13 2.83 20.35
C GLU A 404 4.40 2.03 21.45
N ASN A 405 3.31 2.57 22.00
CA ASN A 405 2.48 1.84 22.95
C ASN A 405 1.80 0.63 22.29
N LYS A 406 1.23 0.80 21.10
CA LYS A 406 0.65 -0.32 20.32
C LYS A 406 1.71 -1.38 19.99
N PHE A 407 2.91 -0.97 19.58
CA PHE A 407 4.04 -1.88 19.37
C PHE A 407 4.36 -2.71 20.62
N ASN A 408 4.41 -2.07 21.80
CA ASN A 408 4.71 -2.77 23.05
C ASN A 408 3.58 -3.70 23.49
N GLU A 409 2.34 -3.43 23.10
CA GLU A 409 1.18 -4.28 23.36
C GLU A 409 1.19 -5.51 22.46
N LEU A 410 1.52 -5.35 21.19
CA LEU A 410 1.61 -6.42 20.20
C LEU A 410 2.67 -7.48 20.56
N LEU A 411 3.83 -7.08 21.08
CA LEU A 411 4.97 -7.96 21.34
C LEU A 411 5.15 -8.29 22.86
N LYS A 412 4.09 -8.24 23.65
CA LYS A 412 4.10 -8.73 25.05
C LYS A 412 3.96 -10.23 25.11
#